data_0803db31f10b1e4b48fc12ed5800b403
#
_entry.id   0803db31f10b1e4b48fc12ed5800b403
#
_cell.length_a   1.000
_cell.length_b   1.000
_cell.length_c   1.000
_cell.angle_alpha   90.00
_cell.angle_beta   90.00
_cell.angle_gamma   90.00
#
_symmetry.space_group_name_H-M   'P 1'
#
loop_
_entity.id
_entity.type
_entity.pdbx_description
1 polymer ?
#
loop_
_entity_poly.entity_id
_entity_poly.type
_entity_poly.pdbx_seq_one_letter_code
_entity_poly.pdbx_strand_id
1 'polypeptide(L)'
;MKKRILAISLLLTIVSNVYAEPYEIKLNEFNSISNTTPFDIEIRFSDRTYAEINLNEKSESYLKIRIEDNRLIIESVKDDWWKFWNKISLRGTIYIYTQSSKFKFIENIGTGSMNFSDKISSSSLQVNLIGTGSILFSGGGEVFNNNINVTGTGNVNMEMIQVNIAEAKVLGTGNIKINVIDELKVNIVGTGSVIYKGRPKISSEITGTGRLIST
;
A
#
# COMPACT_ATOMS: atom_id res chain seq x y z
N MET A 1 -44.30 0.58 -58.74
CA MET A 1 -43.02 1.04 -58.14
C MET A 1 -43.02 0.75 -56.65
N LYS A 2 -42.33 -0.31 -56.18
CA LYS A 2 -42.25 -0.67 -54.75
C LYS A 2 -40.96 -0.09 -54.20
N LYS A 3 -41.02 0.88 -53.30
CA LYS A 3 -39.88 1.42 -52.56
C LYS A 3 -39.44 0.40 -51.51
N ARG A 4 -38.23 -0.13 -51.62
CA ARG A 4 -37.60 -0.92 -50.60
C ARG A 4 -36.95 0.03 -49.57
N ILE A 5 -37.40 0.01 -48.36
CA ILE A 5 -36.80 0.69 -47.23
C ILE A 5 -35.69 -0.24 -46.68
N LEU A 6 -34.45 0.20 -46.81
CA LEU A 6 -33.29 -0.49 -46.29
C LEU A 6 -33.15 -0.08 -44.81
N ALA A 7 -33.50 -0.96 -43.87
CA ALA A 7 -33.27 -0.76 -42.48
C ALA A 7 -31.80 -1.09 -42.15
N ILE A 8 -30.99 -0.07 -41.89
CA ILE A 8 -29.63 -0.22 -41.39
C ILE A 8 -29.76 -0.46 -39.87
N SER A 9 -29.61 -1.71 -39.44
CA SER A 9 -29.45 -2.03 -38.03
C SER A 9 -28.05 -1.65 -37.55
N LEU A 10 -27.93 -0.58 -36.84
CA LEU A 10 -26.71 -0.17 -36.14
C LEU A 10 -26.50 -1.15 -34.96
N LEU A 11 -25.60 -2.12 -35.16
CA LEU A 11 -25.20 -3.03 -34.12
C LEU A 11 -24.25 -2.28 -33.17
N LEU A 12 -24.81 -1.73 -32.08
CA LEU A 12 -24.02 -1.12 -31.00
C LEU A 12 -23.35 -2.27 -30.22
N THR A 13 -22.10 -2.57 -30.55
CA THR A 13 -21.28 -3.45 -29.70
C THR A 13 -20.93 -2.68 -28.44
N ILE A 14 -21.69 -2.90 -27.38
CA ILE A 14 -21.32 -2.51 -26.03
C ILE A 14 -20.14 -3.40 -25.66
N VAL A 15 -18.94 -2.86 -25.70
CA VAL A 15 -17.77 -3.49 -25.05
C VAL A 15 -18.01 -3.31 -23.56
N SER A 16 -18.71 -4.25 -22.94
CA SER A 16 -18.75 -4.37 -21.50
C SER A 16 -17.36 -4.78 -21.03
N ASN A 17 -16.66 -3.90 -20.32
CA ASN A 17 -15.55 -4.32 -19.49
C ASN A 17 -16.17 -5.27 -18.44
N VAL A 18 -16.01 -6.57 -18.63
CA VAL A 18 -16.44 -7.58 -17.67
C VAL A 18 -15.44 -7.49 -16.50
N TYR A 19 -15.80 -6.71 -15.49
CA TYR A 19 -15.20 -6.85 -14.17
C TYR A 19 -15.78 -8.16 -13.59
N ALA A 20 -14.94 -9.01 -13.05
CA ALA A 20 -15.42 -10.11 -12.23
C ALA A 20 -16.23 -9.53 -11.05
N GLU A 21 -17.34 -10.18 -10.69
CA GLU A 21 -18.08 -9.81 -9.49
C GLU A 21 -17.15 -9.91 -8.28
N PRO A 22 -17.11 -8.88 -7.39
CA PRO A 22 -16.29 -8.94 -6.20
C PRO A 22 -16.66 -10.16 -5.34
N TYR A 23 -15.67 -10.88 -4.84
CA TYR A 23 -15.89 -12.03 -3.97
C TYR A 23 -15.05 -11.98 -2.71
N GLU A 24 -15.50 -12.64 -1.66
CA GLU A 24 -14.86 -12.65 -0.35
C GLU A 24 -14.03 -13.92 -0.14
N ILE A 25 -12.85 -13.74 0.44
CA ILE A 25 -12.01 -14.83 0.97
C ILE A 25 -11.93 -14.67 2.48
N LYS A 26 -12.41 -15.66 3.23
CA LYS A 26 -12.26 -15.68 4.68
C LYS A 26 -10.79 -15.82 5.05
N LEU A 27 -10.33 -14.98 5.98
CA LEU A 27 -8.96 -14.97 6.48
C LEU A 27 -8.95 -15.27 7.99
N ASN A 28 -7.86 -15.85 8.46
CA ASN A 28 -7.53 -15.87 9.87
C ASN A 28 -7.02 -14.49 10.32
N GLU A 29 -6.95 -14.26 11.63
CA GLU A 29 -6.36 -13.04 12.15
C GLU A 29 -4.87 -12.93 11.83
N PHE A 30 -4.41 -11.71 11.64
CA PHE A 30 -3.01 -11.38 11.40
C PHE A 30 -2.65 -10.03 12.05
N ASN A 31 -1.38 -9.80 12.28
CA ASN A 31 -0.85 -8.54 12.79
C ASN A 31 0.30 -7.98 11.93
N SER A 32 0.53 -8.59 10.80
CA SER A 32 1.56 -8.21 9.85
C SER A 32 1.05 -8.39 8.43
N ILE A 33 1.45 -7.53 7.50
CA ILE A 33 1.02 -7.61 6.10
C ILE A 33 2.19 -7.34 5.16
N SER A 34 2.31 -8.13 4.10
CA SER A 34 3.29 -7.96 3.02
C SER A 34 2.59 -8.04 1.68
N ASN A 35 2.76 -7.02 0.84
CA ASN A 35 2.28 -6.96 -0.53
C ASN A 35 3.46 -6.93 -1.49
N THR A 36 3.50 -7.86 -2.43
CA THR A 36 4.49 -7.90 -3.53
C THR A 36 3.83 -7.80 -4.90
N THR A 37 2.57 -7.36 -4.94
CA THR A 37 1.78 -7.21 -6.16
C THR A 37 1.72 -5.76 -6.63
N PRO A 38 1.35 -5.49 -7.89
CA PRO A 38 1.07 -4.14 -8.36
C PRO A 38 -0.34 -3.62 -7.97
N PHE A 39 -1.13 -4.40 -7.23
CA PHE A 39 -2.49 -4.02 -6.85
C PHE A 39 -2.50 -3.04 -5.68
N ASP A 40 -3.51 -2.18 -5.64
CA ASP A 40 -3.77 -1.34 -4.49
C ASP A 40 -4.45 -2.14 -3.38
N ILE A 41 -4.01 -1.92 -2.15
CA ILE A 41 -4.53 -2.60 -0.96
C ILE A 41 -5.18 -1.56 -0.06
N GLU A 42 -6.46 -1.76 0.25
CA GLU A 42 -7.20 -0.92 1.19
C GLU A 42 -7.48 -1.70 2.47
N ILE A 43 -6.95 -1.25 3.61
CA ILE A 43 -7.10 -1.93 4.90
C ILE A 43 -8.14 -1.19 5.74
N ARG A 44 -9.18 -1.91 6.18
CA ARG A 44 -10.30 -1.40 6.98
C ARG A 44 -10.57 -2.29 8.19
N PHE A 45 -11.11 -1.71 9.24
CA PHE A 45 -11.58 -2.48 10.38
C PHE A 45 -12.98 -3.02 10.16
N SER A 46 -13.22 -4.21 10.72
CA SER A 46 -14.49 -4.91 10.63
C SER A 46 -14.62 -5.85 11.84
N ASP A 47 -15.81 -6.35 12.08
CA ASP A 47 -16.12 -7.38 13.08
C ASP A 47 -15.64 -8.80 12.68
N ARG A 48 -15.19 -8.98 11.45
CA ARG A 48 -14.63 -10.23 10.91
C ARG A 48 -13.42 -9.96 10.01
N THR A 49 -12.54 -10.96 9.88
CA THR A 49 -11.35 -10.87 9.04
C THR A 49 -11.55 -11.59 7.71
N TYR A 50 -11.47 -10.83 6.60
CA TYR A 50 -11.64 -11.33 5.23
C TYR A 50 -11.00 -10.39 4.21
N ALA A 51 -10.79 -10.88 3.00
CA ALA A 51 -10.41 -10.07 1.85
C ALA A 51 -11.58 -10.03 0.85
N GLU A 52 -11.86 -8.86 0.30
CA GLU A 52 -12.75 -8.67 -0.85
C GLU A 52 -11.88 -8.38 -2.07
N ILE A 53 -12.01 -9.21 -3.09
CA ILE A 53 -11.19 -9.14 -4.29
C ILE A 53 -11.97 -8.42 -5.38
N ASN A 54 -11.49 -7.24 -5.77
CA ASN A 54 -12.06 -6.45 -6.85
C ASN A 54 -11.01 -6.25 -7.96
N LEU A 55 -10.75 -7.32 -8.68
CA LEU A 55 -9.78 -7.40 -9.76
C LEU A 55 -10.50 -7.86 -11.04
N ASN A 56 -9.92 -7.59 -12.21
CA ASN A 56 -10.38 -8.26 -13.43
C ASN A 56 -9.88 -9.72 -13.45
N GLU A 57 -10.57 -10.61 -14.17
CA GLU A 57 -10.28 -12.07 -14.25
C GLU A 57 -8.78 -12.36 -14.53
N LYS A 58 -8.17 -11.53 -15.37
CA LYS A 58 -6.77 -11.68 -15.74
C LYS A 58 -5.84 -11.34 -14.59
N SER A 59 -6.10 -10.25 -13.86
CA SER A 59 -5.35 -9.84 -12.67
C SER A 59 -5.49 -10.88 -11.56
N GLU A 60 -6.69 -11.42 -11.39
CA GLU A 60 -7.00 -12.42 -10.39
C GLU A 60 -6.18 -13.71 -10.57
N SER A 61 -5.96 -14.14 -11.82
CA SER A 61 -5.15 -15.34 -12.12
C SER A 61 -3.68 -15.23 -11.69
N TYR A 62 -3.23 -14.03 -11.30
CA TYR A 62 -1.88 -13.77 -10.78
C TYR A 62 -1.86 -13.60 -9.26
N LEU A 63 -3.02 -13.55 -8.61
CA LEU A 63 -3.11 -13.29 -7.17
C LEU A 63 -2.98 -14.59 -6.37
N LYS A 64 -2.18 -14.53 -5.31
CA LYS A 64 -2.18 -15.51 -4.23
C LYS A 64 -2.21 -14.79 -2.88
N ILE A 65 -3.12 -15.22 -2.03
CA ILE A 65 -3.28 -14.71 -0.67
C ILE A 65 -3.10 -15.87 0.30
N ARG A 66 -2.26 -15.70 1.32
CA ARG A 66 -2.03 -16.69 2.36
C ARG A 66 -1.64 -16.02 3.67
N ILE A 67 -1.79 -16.73 4.77
CA ILE A 67 -1.32 -16.29 6.08
C ILE A 67 -0.29 -17.28 6.59
N GLU A 68 0.89 -16.76 6.94
CA GLU A 68 1.98 -17.51 7.56
C GLU A 68 2.52 -16.70 8.75
N ASP A 69 2.70 -17.32 9.89
CA ASP A 69 3.25 -16.70 11.10
C ASP A 69 2.57 -15.37 11.48
N ASN A 70 1.23 -15.33 11.46
CA ASN A 70 0.40 -14.14 11.68
C ASN A 70 0.67 -12.99 10.68
N ARG A 71 1.25 -13.30 9.52
CA ARG A 71 1.46 -12.35 8.42
C ARG A 71 0.56 -12.70 7.24
N LEU A 72 -0.27 -11.75 6.83
CA LEU A 72 -0.98 -11.79 5.56
C LEU A 72 0.01 -11.50 4.44
N ILE A 73 0.15 -12.44 3.50
CA ILE A 73 1.04 -12.35 2.34
C ILE A 73 0.18 -12.29 1.10
N ILE A 74 0.31 -11.20 0.35
CA ILE A 74 -0.36 -10.94 -0.93
C ILE A 74 0.73 -10.93 -1.99
N GLU A 75 0.77 -11.97 -2.82
CA GLU A 75 1.87 -12.18 -3.76
C GLU A 75 1.38 -12.55 -5.16
N SER A 76 2.24 -12.39 -6.16
CA SER A 76 2.00 -12.84 -7.52
C SER A 76 2.49 -14.28 -7.69
N VAL A 77 1.63 -15.16 -8.25
CA VAL A 77 1.97 -16.59 -8.51
C VAL A 77 2.82 -16.82 -9.75
N LYS A 78 3.03 -15.81 -10.59
CA LYS A 78 3.79 -15.96 -11.84
C LYS A 78 5.05 -15.12 -11.81
N ASP A 79 6.20 -15.77 -11.89
CA ASP A 79 7.51 -15.11 -11.94
C ASP A 79 7.72 -14.29 -13.23
N ASP A 80 6.86 -14.51 -14.24
CA ASP A 80 6.97 -13.88 -15.57
C ASP A 80 6.15 -12.58 -15.70
N TRP A 81 5.64 -12.02 -14.61
CA TRP A 81 4.81 -10.80 -14.65
C TRP A 81 5.47 -9.64 -15.42
N TRP A 82 6.79 -9.53 -15.39
CA TRP A 82 7.56 -8.51 -16.11
C TRP A 82 7.55 -8.70 -17.65
N LYS A 83 7.35 -9.93 -18.17
CA LYS A 83 7.20 -10.19 -19.61
C LYS A 83 5.86 -9.67 -20.14
N PHE A 84 4.89 -9.52 -19.28
CA PHE A 84 3.53 -9.09 -19.63
C PHE A 84 3.28 -7.60 -19.34
N TRP A 85 4.22 -6.92 -18.68
CA TRP A 85 4.12 -5.49 -18.36
C TRP A 85 3.70 -4.62 -19.54
N ASN A 86 4.17 -4.91 -20.75
CA ASN A 86 3.86 -4.14 -21.95
C ASN A 86 2.50 -4.50 -22.60
N LYS A 87 1.80 -5.54 -22.15
CA LYS A 87 0.56 -6.03 -22.80
C LYS A 87 -0.64 -6.13 -21.87
N ILE A 88 -0.45 -6.07 -20.54
CA ILE A 88 -1.51 -6.32 -19.58
C ILE A 88 -1.49 -5.22 -18.53
N SER A 89 -2.54 -4.42 -18.48
CA SER A 89 -2.79 -3.53 -17.35
C SER A 89 -3.35 -4.36 -16.17
N LEU A 90 -2.46 -4.82 -15.28
CA LEU A 90 -2.87 -5.40 -14.01
C LEU A 90 -3.33 -4.25 -13.12
N ARG A 91 -4.62 -4.18 -12.85
CA ARG A 91 -5.25 -3.12 -12.04
C ARG A 91 -6.36 -3.71 -11.20
N GLY A 92 -6.64 -3.04 -10.11
CA GLY A 92 -7.72 -3.33 -9.20
C GLY A 92 -7.31 -3.10 -7.77
N THR A 93 -8.27 -3.22 -6.86
CA THR A 93 -8.08 -3.01 -5.45
C THR A 93 -8.48 -4.26 -4.69
N ILE A 94 -7.67 -4.62 -3.72
CA ILE A 94 -7.97 -5.68 -2.75
C ILE A 94 -8.31 -4.99 -1.44
N TYR A 95 -9.54 -5.18 -0.97
CA TYR A 95 -9.97 -4.67 0.32
C TYR A 95 -9.71 -5.73 1.38
N ILE A 96 -8.96 -5.36 2.40
CA ILE A 96 -8.64 -6.22 3.54
C ILE A 96 -9.39 -5.70 4.76
N TYR A 97 -10.27 -6.52 5.28
CA TYR A 97 -11.03 -6.25 6.49
C TYR A 97 -10.43 -7.04 7.64
N THR A 98 -10.18 -6.40 8.78
CA THR A 98 -9.53 -7.02 9.93
C THR A 98 -10.10 -6.51 11.24
N GLN A 99 -10.10 -7.37 12.27
CA GLN A 99 -10.48 -7.01 13.62
C GLN A 99 -9.36 -6.33 14.40
N SER A 100 -8.11 -6.45 13.92
CA SER A 100 -6.95 -5.96 14.64
C SER A 100 -6.52 -4.57 14.18
N SER A 101 -6.38 -3.65 15.15
CA SER A 101 -5.73 -2.35 14.97
C SER A 101 -4.21 -2.39 15.27
N LYS A 102 -3.69 -3.55 15.69
CA LYS A 102 -2.32 -3.70 16.21
C LYS A 102 -1.41 -4.36 15.18
N PHE A 103 -0.86 -3.56 14.30
CA PHE A 103 0.12 -4.03 13.33
C PHE A 103 1.54 -3.99 13.92
N LYS A 104 2.34 -5.02 13.59
CA LYS A 104 3.76 -5.13 13.94
C LYS A 104 4.68 -4.88 12.76
N PHE A 105 4.25 -5.33 11.57
CA PHE A 105 5.04 -5.24 10.37
C PHE A 105 4.14 -4.98 9.16
N ILE A 106 4.52 -3.98 8.36
CA ILE A 106 3.85 -3.60 7.12
C ILE A 106 4.92 -3.48 6.05
N GLU A 107 4.73 -4.19 4.94
CA GLU A 107 5.67 -4.19 3.83
C GLU A 107 4.93 -4.05 2.50
N ASN A 108 5.44 -3.17 1.65
CA ASN A 108 4.97 -3.00 0.29
C ASN A 108 6.17 -3.02 -0.67
N ILE A 109 6.21 -4.03 -1.55
CA ILE A 109 7.28 -4.20 -2.53
C ILE A 109 6.67 -4.08 -3.93
N GLY A 110 7.07 -3.07 -4.69
CA GLY A 110 6.60 -2.89 -6.06
C GLY A 110 5.95 -1.52 -6.31
N THR A 111 4.84 -1.53 -7.06
CA THR A 111 4.19 -0.32 -7.60
C THR A 111 2.81 -0.04 -7.04
N GLY A 112 2.15 -1.03 -6.45
CA GLY A 112 0.85 -0.88 -5.79
C GLY A 112 0.96 -0.01 -4.54
N SER A 113 -0.16 0.58 -4.10
CA SER A 113 -0.22 1.37 -2.89
C SER A 113 -1.01 0.66 -1.80
N MET A 114 -0.68 0.94 -0.54
CA MET A 114 -1.43 0.44 0.62
C MET A 114 -2.01 1.64 1.40
N ASN A 115 -3.28 1.58 1.73
CA ASN A 115 -3.94 2.58 2.57
C ASN A 115 -4.58 1.94 3.81
N PHE A 116 -4.25 2.46 4.97
CA PHE A 116 -4.86 2.12 6.26
C PHE A 116 -5.90 3.19 6.57
N SER A 117 -7.17 2.91 6.29
CA SER A 117 -8.27 3.86 6.38
C SER A 117 -8.80 4.08 7.79
N ASP A 118 -8.50 3.17 8.70
CA ASP A 118 -8.90 3.24 10.11
C ASP A 118 -7.72 3.42 11.06
N LYS A 119 -8.01 3.79 12.31
CA LYS A 119 -6.99 4.06 13.32
C LYS A 119 -6.21 2.81 13.68
N ILE A 120 -4.88 2.92 13.65
CA ILE A 120 -4.00 1.88 14.17
C ILE A 120 -3.45 2.26 15.55
N SER A 121 -3.18 1.23 16.39
CA SER A 121 -2.57 1.41 17.70
C SER A 121 -1.54 0.31 17.92
N SER A 122 -0.26 0.66 18.01
CA SER A 122 0.81 -0.32 18.14
C SER A 122 1.91 0.14 19.08
N SER A 123 2.41 -0.78 19.91
CA SER A 123 3.59 -0.51 20.73
C SER A 123 4.87 -0.47 19.92
N SER A 124 4.95 -1.25 18.83
CA SER A 124 6.08 -1.25 17.90
C SER A 124 5.59 -1.59 16.50
N LEU A 125 5.95 -0.77 15.53
CA LEU A 125 5.59 -0.94 14.14
C LEU A 125 6.83 -0.78 13.25
N GLN A 126 7.07 -1.76 12.38
CA GLN A 126 8.02 -1.64 11.29
C GLN A 126 7.27 -1.44 9.97
N VAL A 127 7.69 -0.45 9.18
CA VAL A 127 7.12 -0.13 7.86
C VAL A 127 8.22 -0.17 6.82
N ASN A 128 8.11 -1.04 5.85
CA ASN A 128 9.04 -1.19 4.73
C ASN A 128 8.34 -0.85 3.41
N LEU A 129 8.90 0.06 2.65
CA LEU A 129 8.49 0.35 1.28
C LEU A 129 9.68 0.18 0.34
N ILE A 130 9.54 -0.70 -0.64
CA ILE A 130 10.56 -0.96 -1.66
C ILE A 130 9.94 -0.78 -3.04
N GLY A 131 10.41 0.18 -3.82
CA GLY A 131 9.92 0.46 -5.17
C GLY A 131 9.32 1.84 -5.34
N THR A 132 8.19 1.93 -6.07
CA THR A 132 7.54 3.20 -6.46
C THR A 132 6.14 3.38 -5.89
N GLY A 133 5.59 2.37 -5.23
CA GLY A 133 4.30 2.44 -4.56
C GLY A 133 4.26 3.39 -3.37
N SER A 134 3.17 3.40 -2.63
CA SER A 134 3.01 4.25 -1.45
C SER A 134 2.39 3.49 -0.29
N ILE A 135 2.66 3.95 0.94
CA ILE A 135 1.93 3.51 2.12
C ILE A 135 1.34 4.75 2.79
N LEU A 136 0.03 4.76 2.96
CA LEU A 136 -0.73 5.85 3.56
C LEU A 136 -1.49 5.36 4.80
N PHE A 137 -1.47 6.16 5.87
CA PHE A 137 -2.25 5.94 7.07
C PHE A 137 -3.28 7.06 7.22
N SER A 138 -4.37 6.98 6.44
CA SER A 138 -5.40 8.02 6.41
C SER A 138 -6.31 8.01 7.65
N GLY A 139 -6.46 6.86 8.31
CA GLY A 139 -7.24 6.73 9.55
C GLY A 139 -6.53 7.25 10.80
N GLY A 140 -5.22 7.50 10.69
CA GLY A 140 -4.42 7.98 11.81
C GLY A 140 -4.17 6.93 12.89
N GLY A 141 -3.88 7.39 14.12
CA GLY A 141 -3.66 6.50 15.24
C GLY A 141 -2.43 6.85 16.09
N GLU A 142 -1.87 5.84 16.75
CA GLU A 142 -0.74 6.00 17.66
C GLU A 142 0.22 4.82 17.58
N VAL A 143 1.52 5.10 17.59
CA VAL A 143 2.58 4.10 17.59
C VAL A 143 3.67 4.54 18.58
N PHE A 144 4.05 3.69 19.53
CA PHE A 144 5.08 4.08 20.47
C PHE A 144 6.48 4.04 19.84
N ASN A 145 6.89 2.91 19.27
CA ASN A 145 8.16 2.78 18.53
C ASN A 145 7.90 2.51 17.05
N ASN A 146 8.46 3.32 16.16
CA ASN A 146 8.30 3.14 14.74
C ASN A 146 9.65 3.08 14.01
N ASN A 147 9.82 2.06 13.15
CA ASN A 147 10.96 1.97 12.23
C ASN A 147 10.42 2.00 10.80
N ILE A 148 10.84 3.01 10.03
CA ILE A 148 10.37 3.22 8.65
C ILE A 148 11.55 3.16 7.71
N ASN A 149 11.47 2.28 6.70
CA ASN A 149 12.48 2.13 5.66
C ASN A 149 11.83 2.35 4.29
N VAL A 150 12.32 3.31 3.54
CA VAL A 150 11.93 3.58 2.16
C VAL A 150 13.12 3.37 1.25
N THR A 151 12.99 2.45 0.29
CA THR A 151 14.00 2.19 -0.74
C THR A 151 13.38 2.40 -2.11
N GLY A 152 13.89 3.36 -2.88
CA GLY A 152 13.38 3.69 -4.21
C GLY A 152 12.78 5.10 -4.29
N THR A 153 11.62 5.23 -4.95
CA THR A 153 10.96 6.53 -5.21
C THR A 153 9.59 6.66 -4.56
N GLY A 154 9.12 5.61 -3.89
CA GLY A 154 7.83 5.59 -3.21
C GLY A 154 7.75 6.47 -1.97
N ASN A 155 6.54 6.67 -1.43
CA ASN A 155 6.31 7.56 -0.30
C ASN A 155 5.57 6.84 0.84
N VAL A 156 5.98 7.13 2.08
CA VAL A 156 5.26 6.72 3.29
C VAL A 156 4.68 7.98 3.94
N ASN A 157 3.36 7.99 4.15
CA ASN A 157 2.67 9.08 4.83
C ASN A 157 2.03 8.58 6.14
N MET A 158 2.66 8.92 7.26
CA MET A 158 2.21 8.67 8.63
C MET A 158 1.92 9.97 9.39
N GLU A 159 1.64 11.06 8.70
CA GLU A 159 1.40 12.37 9.31
C GLU A 159 0.21 12.37 10.29
N MET A 160 -0.77 11.49 10.06
CA MET A 160 -1.95 11.30 10.92
C MET A 160 -1.69 10.34 12.11
N ILE A 161 -0.54 9.68 12.15
CA ILE A 161 -0.11 8.80 13.24
C ILE A 161 0.75 9.60 14.22
N GLN A 162 0.39 9.57 15.49
CA GLN A 162 1.23 10.09 16.57
C GLN A 162 2.27 9.04 16.97
N VAL A 163 3.55 9.36 16.81
CA VAL A 163 4.66 8.45 17.10
C VAL A 163 5.50 9.01 18.23
N ASN A 164 5.81 8.20 19.24
CA ASN A 164 6.70 8.66 20.31
C ASN A 164 8.16 8.66 19.84
N ILE A 165 8.66 7.52 19.43
CA ILE A 165 10.06 7.35 19.01
C ILE A 165 10.08 6.80 17.58
N ALA A 166 10.80 7.47 16.69
CA ALA A 166 10.90 7.07 15.29
C ALA A 166 12.33 6.95 14.79
N GLU A 167 12.60 5.91 13.99
CA GLU A 167 13.75 5.84 13.10
C GLU A 167 13.25 5.81 11.65
N ALA A 168 13.65 6.82 10.86
CA ALA A 168 13.25 6.99 9.47
C ALA A 168 14.47 6.89 8.54
N LYS A 169 14.45 5.91 7.64
CA LYS A 169 15.52 5.68 6.66
C LYS A 169 15.00 5.83 5.24
N VAL A 170 15.70 6.61 4.42
CA VAL A 170 15.41 6.80 2.99
C VAL A 170 16.65 6.45 2.19
N LEU A 171 16.52 5.49 1.29
CA LEU A 171 17.54 5.14 0.29
C LEU A 171 16.93 5.39 -1.10
N GLY A 172 17.30 6.52 -1.72
CA GLY A 172 16.80 6.92 -3.04
C GLY A 172 16.17 8.30 -3.08
N THR A 173 15.00 8.43 -3.72
CA THR A 173 14.29 9.72 -3.94
C THR A 173 12.91 9.77 -3.27
N GLY A 174 12.52 8.72 -2.58
CA GLY A 174 11.25 8.63 -1.86
C GLY A 174 11.16 9.56 -0.64
N ASN A 175 9.96 9.75 -0.11
CA ASN A 175 9.74 10.64 1.02
C ASN A 175 9.01 9.93 2.17
N ILE A 176 9.29 10.39 3.38
CA ILE A 176 8.56 10.00 4.59
C ILE A 176 7.93 11.26 5.19
N LYS A 177 6.60 11.20 5.46
CA LYS A 177 5.91 12.19 6.30
C LYS A 177 5.54 11.53 7.62
N ILE A 178 5.86 12.19 8.75
CA ILE A 178 5.66 11.60 10.08
C ILE A 178 5.39 12.68 11.14
N ASN A 179 4.63 12.33 12.18
CA ASN A 179 4.39 13.19 13.35
C ASN A 179 5.03 12.54 14.58
N VAL A 180 6.09 13.16 15.15
CA VAL A 180 6.92 12.57 16.22
C VAL A 180 6.95 13.46 17.44
N ILE A 181 6.81 12.83 18.63
CA ILE A 181 6.74 13.54 19.92
C ILE A 181 8.13 13.66 20.56
N ASP A 182 8.79 12.52 20.83
CA ASP A 182 9.94 12.47 21.74
C ASP A 182 11.29 12.41 21.01
N GLU A 183 11.49 11.41 20.15
CA GLU A 183 12.78 11.20 19.46
C GLU A 183 12.61 10.85 18.00
N LEU A 184 13.40 11.48 17.13
CA LEU A 184 13.45 11.21 15.69
C LEU A 184 14.90 11.02 15.24
N LYS A 185 15.22 9.78 14.82
CA LYS A 185 16.48 9.46 14.14
C LYS A 185 16.23 9.35 12.65
N VAL A 186 17.02 10.07 11.84
CA VAL A 186 16.89 10.13 10.39
C VAL A 186 18.19 9.73 9.70
N ASN A 187 18.07 8.85 8.70
CA ASN A 187 19.16 8.54 7.79
C ASN A 187 18.66 8.65 6.35
N ILE A 188 19.28 9.55 5.55
CA ILE A 188 18.93 9.75 4.15
C ILE A 188 20.16 9.52 3.30
N VAL A 189 20.05 8.60 2.34
CA VAL A 189 21.06 8.40 1.29
C VAL A 189 20.37 8.63 -0.07
N GLY A 190 20.68 9.78 -0.70
CA GLY A 190 20.07 10.17 -1.98
C GLY A 190 19.48 11.56 -1.98
N THR A 191 18.31 11.71 -2.62
CA THR A 191 17.63 13.02 -2.83
C THR A 191 16.25 13.11 -2.18
N GLY A 192 15.80 12.04 -1.52
CA GLY A 192 14.53 11.99 -0.81
C GLY A 192 14.48 12.90 0.41
N SER A 193 13.32 12.99 1.05
CA SER A 193 13.13 13.87 2.20
C SER A 193 12.36 13.16 3.33
N VAL A 194 12.67 13.55 4.56
CA VAL A 194 11.86 13.27 5.74
C VAL A 194 11.21 14.58 6.18
N ILE A 195 9.89 14.62 6.18
CA ILE A 195 9.06 15.75 6.58
C ILE A 195 8.39 15.38 7.90
N TYR A 196 8.64 16.14 8.95
CA TYR A 196 8.13 15.82 10.27
C TYR A 196 7.36 16.95 10.92
N LYS A 197 6.39 16.58 11.76
CA LYS A 197 5.67 17.43 12.70
C LYS A 197 6.12 17.10 14.12
N GLY A 198 5.91 18.04 15.06
CA GLY A 198 6.24 17.89 16.47
C GLY A 198 7.54 18.57 16.86
N ARG A 199 8.02 18.25 18.06
CA ARG A 199 9.27 18.84 18.61
C ARG A 199 10.16 17.75 19.19
N PRO A 200 10.50 16.71 18.43
CA PRO A 200 11.32 15.62 18.93
C PRO A 200 12.77 16.06 19.12
N LYS A 201 13.51 15.31 19.95
CA LYS A 201 14.96 15.33 19.92
C LYS A 201 15.43 14.66 18.62
N ILE A 202 16.24 15.36 17.84
CA ILE A 202 16.62 14.93 16.49
C ILE A 202 18.08 14.48 16.45
N SER A 203 18.30 13.34 15.77
CA SER A 203 19.61 12.89 15.29
C SER A 203 19.49 12.59 13.80
N SER A 204 20.32 13.22 12.94
CA SER A 204 20.21 13.00 11.49
C SER A 204 21.56 12.85 10.83
N GLU A 205 21.59 11.94 9.85
CA GLU A 205 22.71 11.72 8.92
C GLU A 205 22.16 11.78 7.51
N ILE A 206 22.73 12.65 6.66
CA ILE A 206 22.26 12.88 5.29
C ILE A 206 23.46 12.80 4.35
N THR A 207 23.40 11.83 3.43
CA THR A 207 24.36 11.67 2.33
C THR A 207 23.65 11.94 1.01
N GLY A 208 24.04 12.99 0.30
CA GLY A 208 23.41 13.45 -0.95
C GLY A 208 22.74 14.81 -0.81
N THR A 209 21.64 15.03 -1.55
CA THR A 209 20.89 16.30 -1.57
C THR A 209 19.51 16.21 -0.91
N GLY A 210 19.26 15.13 -0.21
CA GLY A 210 18.05 14.92 0.57
C GLY A 210 17.88 15.93 1.71
N ARG A 211 16.67 16.03 2.27
CA ARG A 211 16.35 17.05 3.28
C ARG A 211 15.52 16.50 4.43
N LEU A 212 15.81 17.03 5.62
CA LEU A 212 14.96 16.93 6.80
C LEU A 212 14.19 18.25 6.96
N ILE A 213 12.86 18.20 6.97
CA ILE A 213 11.99 19.39 6.92
C ILE A 213 11.01 19.35 8.08
N SER A 214 10.95 20.40 8.88
CA SER A 214 9.92 20.61 9.92
C SER A 214 8.71 21.35 9.35
N THR A 215 7.49 20.94 9.74
CA THR A 215 6.22 21.59 9.32
C THR A 215 5.37 21.95 10.53
#